data_af619e7523f2c47e34ff797e5606a469
#
_entry.id   af619e7523f2c47e34ff797e5606a469
#
_cell.length_a   1.000
_cell.length_b   1.000
_cell.length_c   1.000
_cell.angle_alpha   90.00
_cell.angle_beta   90.00
_cell.angle_gamma   90.00
#
_symmetry.space_group_name_H-M   'P 1'
#
loop_
_entity.id
_entity.type
_entity.pdbx_description
1 polymer ?
#
loop_
_entity_poly.entity_id
_entity_poly.type
_entity_poly.pdbx_seq_one_letter_code
_entity_poly.pdbx_strand_id
1 'polypeptide(L)'
;WSHPEQWPGLGLRHYSLKWWDQSAFVKNLLHRGDPTLSNMDNAKGKPMAGENDLIKLYSGRILALAANIPNSERLQSPEVTVKKRSPLCGSMVTVDAVFEGDTVSAFGQDVKACALGQAAASVIGGAIIGASFAEVKQAQNALKTLLQEGGPAPLAPFDGLEVLRPAKDFKNRHASIMLSLDATVEAIEQYQAPPLG
;
A
#
# COMPACT_ATOMS: atom_id res chain seq x y z
N TRP A 1 -56.72 -1.50 18.73
CA TRP A 1 -56.77 -0.06 19.04
C TRP A 1 -55.37 0.45 18.98
N SER A 2 -54.96 0.92 17.89
CA SER A 2 -55.02 2.28 17.33
C SER A 2 -53.68 2.99 17.41
N HIS A 3 -53.19 3.16 16.31
CA HIS A 3 -52.41 4.19 15.61
C HIS A 3 -50.88 4.06 15.52
N PRO A 4 -50.36 4.08 14.31
CA PRO A 4 -48.94 4.31 14.04
C PRO A 4 -48.68 5.83 13.96
N GLU A 5 -47.71 6.32 14.70
CA GLU A 5 -47.25 7.69 14.58
C GLU A 5 -46.39 7.86 13.33
N GLN A 6 -46.83 8.79 12.50
CA GLN A 6 -46.22 9.24 11.27
C GLN A 6 -44.93 10.05 11.60
N TRP A 7 -43.81 9.64 11.04
CA TRP A 7 -42.63 10.47 10.95
C TRP A 7 -42.68 11.31 9.66
N PRO A 8 -42.52 12.66 9.72
CA PRO A 8 -42.52 13.49 8.53
C PRO A 8 -41.21 13.30 7.76
N GLY A 9 -41.34 13.22 6.45
CA GLY A 9 -40.29 13.01 5.48
C GLY A 9 -39.15 14.02 5.54
N LEU A 10 -37.95 13.51 5.63
CA LEU A 10 -36.75 14.23 5.27
C LEU A 10 -36.35 13.80 3.88
N GLY A 11 -36.51 14.74 2.95
CA GLY A 11 -36.24 14.58 1.55
C GLY A 11 -34.80 14.10 1.30
N LEU A 12 -34.67 12.97 0.62
CA LEU A 12 -33.45 12.51 0.01
C LEU A 12 -33.05 13.52 -1.07
N ARG A 13 -32.24 14.49 -0.72
CA ARG A 13 -31.51 15.26 -1.73
C ARG A 13 -30.46 14.32 -2.32
N HIS A 14 -30.66 13.98 -3.57
CA HIS A 14 -29.65 13.44 -4.45
C HIS A 14 -28.41 14.35 -4.42
N TYR A 15 -27.43 14.02 -3.62
CA TYR A 15 -26.07 14.54 -3.81
C TYR A 15 -25.46 13.74 -4.96
N SER A 16 -25.66 14.29 -6.16
CA SER A 16 -24.92 13.89 -7.36
C SER A 16 -23.43 14.10 -7.07
N LEU A 17 -22.68 13.00 -6.92
CA LEU A 17 -21.24 12.97 -6.85
C LEU A 17 -20.64 13.44 -8.19
N LYS A 18 -20.51 14.75 -8.35
CA LYS A 18 -19.63 15.39 -9.35
C LYS A 18 -18.40 15.95 -8.65
N TRP A 19 -17.59 15.08 -8.12
CA TRP A 19 -16.27 15.40 -7.58
C TRP A 19 -15.20 14.71 -8.41
N TRP A 20 -15.01 15.09 -9.66
CA TRP A 20 -13.77 14.80 -10.38
C TRP A 20 -13.71 15.57 -11.70
N ASP A 21 -13.64 16.89 -11.64
CA ASP A 21 -13.18 17.66 -12.79
C ASP A 21 -11.84 18.32 -12.41
N GLN A 22 -10.76 17.58 -12.56
CA GLN A 22 -9.40 18.10 -12.42
C GLN A 22 -8.99 19.00 -13.61
N SER A 23 -9.78 19.08 -14.67
CA SER A 23 -9.44 19.87 -15.84
C SER A 23 -9.55 21.39 -15.58
N ALA A 24 -10.37 21.80 -14.62
CA ALA A 24 -10.54 23.21 -14.27
C ALA A 24 -9.38 23.76 -13.41
N PHE A 25 -8.77 22.93 -12.55
CA PHE A 25 -7.66 23.36 -11.68
C PHE A 25 -6.36 23.56 -12.48
N VAL A 26 -6.09 22.69 -13.43
CA VAL A 26 -4.89 22.77 -14.28
C VAL A 26 -4.99 23.93 -15.29
N LYS A 27 -6.19 24.25 -15.79
CA LYS A 27 -6.37 25.37 -16.73
C LYS A 27 -6.24 26.73 -16.07
N ASN A 28 -6.53 26.87 -14.79
CA ASN A 28 -6.42 28.14 -14.08
C ASN A 28 -4.98 28.49 -13.63
N LEU A 29 -4.07 27.50 -13.62
CA LEU A 29 -2.66 27.73 -13.30
C LEU A 29 -1.85 28.24 -14.50
N LEU A 30 -2.35 28.05 -15.73
CA LEU A 30 -1.64 28.39 -16.96
C LEU A 30 -1.96 29.80 -17.52
N HIS A 31 -2.87 30.57 -16.90
CA HIS A 31 -3.32 31.88 -17.40
C HIS A 31 -2.95 33.06 -16.50
N ARG A 32 -2.08 32.89 -15.52
CA ARG A 32 -1.45 34.05 -14.84
C ARG A 32 -0.09 34.27 -15.46
N GLY A 33 -0.06 35.10 -16.52
CA GLY A 33 1.16 35.62 -17.09
C GLY A 33 1.87 36.51 -16.04
N ASP A 34 2.88 35.96 -15.38
CA ASP A 34 3.82 36.70 -14.56
C ASP A 34 5.02 37.05 -15.44
N PRO A 35 5.27 38.34 -15.72
CA PRO A 35 6.36 38.76 -16.63
C PRO A 35 7.76 38.61 -16.04
N THR A 36 7.92 38.01 -14.86
CA THR A 36 9.23 37.83 -14.20
C THR A 36 9.91 36.51 -14.53
N LEU A 37 9.27 35.62 -15.32
CA LEU A 37 9.84 34.31 -15.68
C LEU A 37 10.61 34.25 -16.97
N SER A 38 10.87 35.40 -17.63
CA SER A 38 11.58 35.42 -18.94
C SER A 38 13.11 35.27 -18.84
N ASN A 39 13.71 35.07 -17.66
CA ASN A 39 15.16 34.98 -17.50
C ASN A 39 15.66 33.67 -16.86
N MET A 40 14.88 32.56 -16.87
CA MET A 40 15.35 31.27 -16.35
C MET A 40 15.74 30.24 -17.42
N ASP A 41 15.89 30.64 -18.68
CA ASP A 41 16.17 29.69 -19.78
C ASP A 41 17.66 29.35 -19.97
N ASN A 42 18.51 29.56 -18.97
CA ASN A 42 19.93 29.22 -19.13
C ASN A 42 20.57 28.51 -17.93
N ALA A 43 19.79 27.73 -17.15
CA ALA A 43 20.35 26.79 -16.20
C ALA A 43 19.99 25.36 -16.61
N LYS A 44 20.49 24.90 -17.78
CA LYS A 44 20.54 23.47 -18.09
C LYS A 44 21.58 22.80 -17.21
N GLY A 45 21.33 22.76 -15.92
CA GLY A 45 21.99 21.84 -15.01
C GLY A 45 21.57 20.42 -15.43
N LYS A 46 22.54 19.62 -15.86
CA LYS A 46 22.38 18.19 -16.07
C LYS A 46 21.78 17.63 -14.76
N PRO A 47 20.58 17.00 -14.76
CA PRO A 47 20.02 16.49 -13.52
C PRO A 47 21.02 15.53 -12.89
N MET A 48 21.33 15.72 -11.61
CA MET A 48 22.23 14.83 -10.88
C MET A 48 21.64 13.42 -10.93
N ALA A 49 22.47 12.41 -11.16
CA ALA A 49 22.05 11.01 -11.35
C ALA A 49 21.05 10.50 -10.28
N GLY A 50 21.11 11.05 -9.05
CA GLY A 50 20.19 10.70 -7.97
C GLY A 50 18.77 11.27 -8.09
N GLU A 51 18.55 12.37 -8.81
CA GLU A 51 17.23 13.01 -8.90
C GLU A 51 16.30 12.25 -9.85
N ASN A 52 16.81 11.79 -10.98
CA ASN A 52 16.05 10.94 -11.92
C ASN A 52 15.71 9.58 -11.32
N ASP A 53 16.54 9.04 -10.44
CA ASP A 53 16.32 7.76 -9.79
C ASP A 53 15.25 7.87 -8.69
N LEU A 54 15.21 8.99 -7.96
CA LEU A 54 14.13 9.28 -7.01
C LEU A 54 12.79 9.48 -7.72
N ILE A 55 12.75 10.15 -8.86
CA ILE A 55 11.53 10.33 -9.66
C ILE A 55 10.99 8.96 -10.12
N LYS A 56 11.87 8.06 -10.56
CA LYS A 56 11.48 6.67 -10.93
C LYS A 56 10.97 5.88 -9.72
N LEU A 57 11.62 6.03 -8.58
CA LEU A 57 11.26 5.33 -7.34
C LEU A 57 9.88 5.74 -6.82
N TYR A 58 9.54 7.02 -6.91
CA TYR A 58 8.23 7.56 -6.50
C TYR A 58 7.33 7.82 -7.71
N SER A 59 7.24 6.84 -8.61
CA SER A 59 6.34 6.92 -9.76
C SER A 59 4.88 7.18 -9.29
N GLY A 60 4.06 7.77 -10.17
CA GLY A 60 2.66 8.02 -9.89
C GLY A 60 1.89 6.77 -9.45
N ARG A 61 2.29 5.58 -9.95
CA ARG A 61 1.71 4.29 -9.55
C ARG A 61 2.04 3.94 -8.09
N ILE A 62 3.28 4.15 -7.64
CA ILE A 62 3.66 3.92 -6.23
C ILE A 62 2.90 4.86 -5.31
N LEU A 63 2.79 6.14 -5.67
CA LEU A 63 2.06 7.11 -4.87
C LEU A 63 0.55 6.81 -4.82
N ALA A 64 -0.04 6.37 -5.92
CA ALA A 64 -1.44 5.96 -5.97
C ALA A 64 -1.73 4.75 -5.08
N LEU A 65 -0.85 3.74 -5.09
CA LEU A 65 -0.93 2.58 -4.20
C LEU A 65 -0.78 2.99 -2.73
N ALA A 66 0.19 3.85 -2.42
CA ALA A 66 0.43 4.32 -1.05
C ALA A 66 -0.74 5.12 -0.48
N ALA A 67 -1.49 5.82 -1.33
CA ALA A 67 -2.65 6.61 -0.92
C ALA A 67 -3.91 5.78 -0.67
N ASN A 68 -3.97 4.53 -1.12
CA ASN A 68 -5.16 3.69 -1.02
C ASN A 68 -4.77 2.26 -0.63
N ILE A 69 -4.70 2.02 0.68
CA ILE A 69 -4.33 0.73 1.24
C ILE A 69 -5.60 -0.06 1.56
N PRO A 70 -5.89 -1.18 0.86
CA PRO A 70 -7.01 -2.05 1.19
C PRO A 70 -6.84 -2.70 2.58
N ASN A 71 -7.95 -3.05 3.21
CA ASN A 71 -7.96 -3.70 4.52
C ASN A 71 -7.15 -2.93 5.58
N SER A 72 -7.20 -1.59 5.54
CA SER A 72 -6.45 -0.70 6.44
C SER A 72 -7.05 -0.57 7.84
N GLU A 73 -8.08 -1.32 8.14
CA GLU A 73 -8.70 -1.39 9.47
C GLU A 73 -8.29 -2.65 10.21
N ARG A 74 -8.18 -2.54 11.54
CA ARG A 74 -7.91 -3.67 12.43
C ARG A 74 -9.13 -4.58 12.49
N LEU A 75 -8.93 -5.90 12.51
CA LEU A 75 -10.01 -6.85 12.75
C LEU A 75 -10.46 -6.78 14.21
N GLN A 76 -11.76 -6.95 14.45
CA GLN A 76 -12.30 -6.97 15.82
C GLN A 76 -11.99 -8.26 16.57
N SER A 77 -11.88 -9.37 15.86
CA SER A 77 -11.64 -10.70 16.43
C SER A 77 -10.62 -11.45 15.55
N PRO A 78 -9.36 -11.03 15.53
CA PRO A 78 -8.32 -11.76 14.81
C PRO A 78 -7.98 -13.05 15.55
N GLU A 79 -7.60 -14.09 14.82
CA GLU A 79 -7.00 -15.29 15.40
C GLU A 79 -5.52 -15.04 15.76
N VAL A 80 -4.84 -14.27 14.91
CA VAL A 80 -3.44 -13.89 15.14
C VAL A 80 -3.25 -12.41 14.85
N THR A 81 -2.48 -11.75 15.71
CA THR A 81 -2.02 -10.37 15.52
C THR A 81 -0.49 -10.33 15.58
N VAL A 82 0.12 -9.80 14.53
CA VAL A 82 1.59 -9.61 14.48
C VAL A 82 1.91 -8.14 14.25
N LYS A 83 2.85 -7.62 15.04
CA LYS A 83 3.38 -6.27 14.90
C LYS A 83 4.85 -6.30 14.59
N LYS A 84 5.25 -5.74 13.44
CA LYS A 84 6.65 -5.64 13.03
C LYS A 84 7.08 -4.19 12.87
N ARG A 85 8.37 -3.97 13.12
CA ARG A 85 8.99 -2.65 13.00
C ARG A 85 10.31 -2.77 12.22
N SER A 86 10.51 -1.85 11.29
CA SER A 86 11.81 -1.68 10.63
C SER A 86 12.77 -0.93 11.57
N PRO A 87 13.95 -1.48 11.86
CA PRO A 87 14.91 -0.84 12.77
C PRO A 87 15.53 0.45 12.18
N LEU A 88 15.61 0.56 10.85
CA LEU A 88 16.33 1.65 10.17
C LEU A 88 15.48 2.89 9.93
N CYS A 89 14.21 2.74 9.56
CA CYS A 89 13.35 3.86 9.15
C CYS A 89 12.18 4.12 10.10
N GLY A 90 12.04 3.33 11.17
CA GLY A 90 10.95 3.46 12.12
C GLY A 90 9.57 3.08 11.56
N SER A 91 9.48 2.57 10.34
CA SER A 91 8.24 2.03 9.79
C SER A 91 7.72 0.88 10.63
N MET A 92 6.41 0.78 10.75
CA MET A 92 5.73 -0.21 11.56
C MET A 92 4.48 -0.70 10.84
N VAL A 93 4.22 -2.00 10.91
CA VAL A 93 2.99 -2.63 10.41
C VAL A 93 2.45 -3.54 11.50
N THR A 94 1.14 -3.47 11.73
CA THR A 94 0.40 -4.46 12.51
C THR A 94 -0.53 -5.18 11.57
N VAL A 95 -0.48 -6.50 11.55
CA VAL A 95 -1.35 -7.39 10.77
C VAL A 95 -2.26 -8.16 11.71
N ASP A 96 -3.54 -8.19 11.39
CA ASP A 96 -4.53 -9.09 11.96
C ASP A 96 -4.95 -10.10 10.90
N ALA A 97 -5.03 -11.36 11.25
CA ALA A 97 -5.45 -12.41 10.31
C ALA A 97 -6.41 -13.40 10.95
N VAL A 98 -7.30 -13.93 10.12
CA VAL A 98 -8.13 -15.11 10.38
C VAL A 98 -7.86 -16.08 9.23
N PHE A 99 -7.81 -17.37 9.56
CA PHE A 99 -7.44 -18.40 8.61
C PHE A 99 -8.57 -19.43 8.45
N GLU A 100 -8.62 -20.03 7.28
CA GLU A 100 -9.49 -21.18 7.00
C GLU A 100 -8.68 -22.24 6.27
N GLY A 101 -8.40 -23.34 6.99
CA GLY A 101 -7.46 -24.35 6.49
C GLY A 101 -6.06 -23.77 6.31
N ASP A 102 -5.60 -23.73 5.06
CA ASP A 102 -4.30 -23.18 4.67
C ASP A 102 -4.40 -21.84 3.92
N THR A 103 -5.53 -21.15 4.03
CA THR A 103 -5.79 -19.87 3.36
C THR A 103 -6.09 -18.74 4.34
N VAL A 104 -5.83 -17.52 3.91
CA VAL A 104 -6.21 -16.30 4.66
C VAL A 104 -7.66 -15.96 4.35
N SER A 105 -8.56 -16.09 5.34
CA SER A 105 -10.00 -15.82 5.17
C SER A 105 -10.41 -14.39 5.51
N ALA A 106 -9.70 -13.75 6.47
CA ALA A 106 -9.86 -12.33 6.77
C ALA A 106 -8.51 -11.69 7.11
N PHE A 107 -8.38 -10.41 6.77
CA PHE A 107 -7.14 -9.68 6.94
C PHE A 107 -7.41 -8.21 7.28
N GLY A 108 -6.63 -7.67 8.21
CA GLY A 108 -6.61 -6.26 8.57
C GLY A 108 -5.17 -5.79 8.79
N GLN A 109 -4.87 -4.53 8.48
CA GLN A 109 -3.53 -3.99 8.68
C GLN A 109 -3.55 -2.53 9.13
N ASP A 110 -2.69 -2.17 10.10
CA ASP A 110 -2.36 -0.78 10.44
C ASP A 110 -0.93 -0.49 9.96
N VAL A 111 -0.79 0.41 8.98
CA VAL A 111 0.46 0.64 8.26
C VAL A 111 0.97 2.06 8.52
N LYS A 112 2.11 2.17 9.20
CA LYS A 112 2.85 3.40 9.44
C LYS A 112 4.22 3.27 8.79
N ALA A 113 4.29 3.54 7.50
CA ALA A 113 5.48 3.29 6.69
C ALA A 113 5.73 4.43 5.68
N CYS A 114 6.90 4.42 5.06
CA CYS A 114 7.16 5.29 3.91
C CYS A 114 6.30 4.87 2.70
N ALA A 115 6.20 5.72 1.69
CA ALA A 115 5.37 5.46 0.51
C ALA A 115 5.64 4.10 -0.16
N LEU A 116 6.89 3.62 -0.15
CA LEU A 116 7.24 2.30 -0.68
C LEU A 116 6.67 1.15 0.17
N GLY A 117 6.76 1.27 1.49
CA GLY A 117 6.17 0.30 2.41
C GLY A 117 4.63 0.32 2.35
N GLN A 118 4.04 1.52 2.20
CA GLN A 118 2.60 1.66 2.00
C GLN A 118 2.14 1.07 0.67
N ALA A 119 2.89 1.28 -0.42
CA ALA A 119 2.60 0.67 -1.72
C ALA A 119 2.68 -0.87 -1.69
N ALA A 120 3.69 -1.42 -0.99
CA ALA A 120 3.78 -2.86 -0.76
C ALA A 120 2.56 -3.38 0.01
N ALA A 121 2.21 -2.72 1.12
CA ALA A 121 1.04 -3.07 1.93
C ALA A 121 -0.27 -2.98 1.15
N SER A 122 -0.37 -2.01 0.22
CA SER A 122 -1.53 -1.87 -0.67
C SER A 122 -1.69 -3.07 -1.60
N VAL A 123 -0.62 -3.49 -2.27
CA VAL A 123 -0.67 -4.67 -3.16
C VAL A 123 -1.00 -5.92 -2.36
N ILE A 124 -0.34 -6.11 -1.22
CA ILE A 124 -0.57 -7.28 -0.35
C ILE A 124 -2.00 -7.29 0.17
N GLY A 125 -2.47 -6.19 0.74
CA GLY A 125 -3.84 -6.09 1.25
C GLY A 125 -4.91 -6.35 0.19
N GLY A 126 -4.65 -5.97 -1.07
CA GLY A 126 -5.57 -6.23 -2.19
C GLY A 126 -5.59 -7.68 -2.68
N ALA A 127 -4.56 -8.47 -2.34
CA ALA A 127 -4.36 -9.81 -2.90
C ALA A 127 -4.43 -10.95 -1.85
N ILE A 128 -4.39 -10.60 -0.56
CA ILE A 128 -4.12 -11.55 0.52
C ILE A 128 -5.31 -12.44 0.86
N ILE A 129 -6.54 -11.92 0.75
CA ILE A 129 -7.74 -12.70 1.11
C ILE A 129 -7.94 -13.79 0.06
N GLY A 130 -8.03 -15.04 0.50
CA GLY A 130 -8.10 -16.24 -0.33
C GLY A 130 -6.74 -16.79 -0.77
N ALA A 131 -5.63 -16.08 -0.50
CA ALA A 131 -4.30 -16.58 -0.79
C ALA A 131 -3.92 -17.72 0.18
N SER A 132 -3.28 -18.74 -0.36
CA SER A 132 -2.73 -19.85 0.42
C SER A 132 -1.45 -19.46 1.15
N PHE A 133 -1.13 -20.16 2.23
CA PHE A 133 0.12 -19.97 2.97
C PHE A 133 1.36 -20.15 2.09
N ALA A 134 1.29 -21.07 1.14
CA ALA A 134 2.37 -21.33 0.18
C ALA A 134 2.59 -20.12 -0.75
N GLU A 135 1.52 -19.53 -1.27
CA GLU A 135 1.60 -18.33 -2.12
C GLU A 135 2.16 -17.14 -1.36
N VAL A 136 1.75 -16.92 -0.11
CA VAL A 136 2.27 -15.83 0.73
C VAL A 136 3.76 -16.00 0.99
N LYS A 137 4.22 -17.22 1.35
CA LYS A 137 5.64 -17.52 1.57
C LYS A 137 6.45 -17.39 0.28
N GLN A 138 5.89 -17.83 -0.84
CA GLN A 138 6.52 -17.67 -2.16
C GLN A 138 6.66 -16.18 -2.53
N ALA A 139 5.62 -15.39 -2.31
CA ALA A 139 5.65 -13.94 -2.58
C ALA A 139 6.70 -13.24 -1.73
N GLN A 140 6.85 -13.60 -0.44
CA GLN A 140 7.88 -13.06 0.44
C GLN A 140 9.29 -13.33 -0.11
N ASN A 141 9.57 -14.58 -0.48
CA ASN A 141 10.87 -14.97 -1.03
C ASN A 141 11.15 -14.28 -2.37
N ALA A 142 10.17 -14.23 -3.27
CA ALA A 142 10.29 -13.60 -4.57
C ALA A 142 10.51 -12.07 -4.44
N LEU A 143 9.77 -11.39 -3.55
CA LEU A 143 9.98 -9.97 -3.29
C LEU A 143 11.36 -9.69 -2.70
N LYS A 144 11.83 -10.52 -1.79
CA LYS A 144 13.19 -10.42 -1.23
C LYS A 144 14.25 -10.54 -2.32
N THR A 145 14.13 -11.52 -3.21
CA THR A 145 15.04 -11.73 -4.34
C THR A 145 14.94 -10.58 -5.35
N LEU A 146 13.74 -10.09 -5.64
CA LEU A 146 13.53 -8.91 -6.50
C LEU A 146 14.28 -7.69 -5.98
N LEU A 147 14.18 -7.42 -4.68
CA LEU A 147 14.82 -6.25 -4.05
C LEU A 147 16.33 -6.42 -3.90
N GLN A 148 16.83 -7.60 -3.60
CA GLN A 148 18.26 -7.83 -3.34
C GLN A 148 19.06 -8.06 -4.62
N GLU A 149 18.53 -8.84 -5.54
CA GLU A 149 19.23 -9.36 -6.71
C GLU A 149 18.66 -8.85 -8.04
N GLY A 150 17.45 -8.27 -8.02
CA GLY A 150 16.71 -7.89 -9.23
C GLY A 150 16.08 -9.09 -9.93
N GLY A 151 15.79 -10.15 -9.15
CA GLY A 151 15.15 -11.36 -9.63
C GLY A 151 13.74 -11.16 -10.22
N PRO A 152 13.04 -12.25 -10.57
CA PRO A 152 11.68 -12.17 -11.08
C PRO A 152 10.71 -11.59 -10.04
N ALA A 153 9.63 -11.00 -10.53
CA ALA A 153 8.53 -10.57 -9.66
C ALA A 153 7.83 -11.77 -9.01
N PRO A 154 7.18 -11.56 -7.86
CA PRO A 154 6.25 -12.55 -7.34
C PRO A 154 5.19 -12.94 -8.38
N LEU A 155 4.71 -14.17 -8.30
CA LEU A 155 3.61 -14.63 -9.14
C LEU A 155 2.26 -14.10 -8.65
N ALA A 156 1.24 -14.18 -9.49
CA ALA A 156 -0.13 -13.91 -9.07
C ALA A 156 -0.49 -14.75 -7.81
N PRO A 157 -1.24 -14.17 -6.88
CA PRO A 157 -1.93 -12.87 -6.95
C PRO A 157 -1.07 -11.67 -6.54
N PHE A 158 0.23 -11.85 -6.23
CA PHE A 158 1.13 -10.81 -5.71
C PHE A 158 2.04 -10.17 -6.78
N ASP A 159 1.79 -10.42 -8.06
CA ASP A 159 2.55 -9.91 -9.21
C ASP A 159 2.59 -8.37 -9.27
N GLY A 160 1.60 -7.68 -8.71
CA GLY A 160 1.59 -6.23 -8.55
C GLY A 160 2.80 -5.66 -7.78
N LEU A 161 3.51 -6.47 -6.99
CA LEU A 161 4.75 -6.09 -6.29
C LEU A 161 5.91 -5.78 -7.24
N GLU A 162 5.80 -6.12 -8.53
CA GLU A 162 6.74 -5.72 -9.60
C GLU A 162 6.98 -4.19 -9.62
N VAL A 163 5.98 -3.39 -9.24
CA VAL A 163 6.09 -1.94 -9.16
C VAL A 163 7.24 -1.46 -8.27
N LEU A 164 7.71 -2.32 -7.36
CA LEU A 164 8.77 -2.03 -6.39
C LEU A 164 10.17 -2.37 -6.91
N ARG A 165 10.33 -2.89 -8.13
CA ARG A 165 11.63 -3.20 -8.74
C ARG A 165 12.62 -2.03 -8.71
N PRO A 166 12.22 -0.76 -8.95
CA PRO A 166 13.12 0.38 -8.84
C PRO A 166 13.73 0.58 -7.44
N ALA A 167 13.12 -0.02 -6.40
CA ALA A 167 13.63 0.07 -5.04
C ALA A 167 14.84 -0.82 -4.76
N LYS A 168 15.27 -1.66 -5.71
CA LYS A 168 16.45 -2.55 -5.61
C LYS A 168 17.69 -1.80 -5.12
N ASP A 169 17.95 -0.62 -5.67
CA ASP A 169 19.15 0.16 -5.36
C ASP A 169 19.03 0.94 -4.04
N PHE A 170 17.87 0.93 -3.41
CA PHE A 170 17.58 1.66 -2.17
C PHE A 170 17.50 0.70 -0.97
N LYS A 171 18.62 0.05 -0.64
CA LYS A 171 18.73 -1.01 0.38
C LYS A 171 18.17 -0.62 1.75
N ASN A 172 18.27 0.66 2.12
CA ASN A 172 17.73 1.20 3.37
C ASN A 172 16.17 1.22 3.41
N ARG A 173 15.50 0.96 2.30
CA ARG A 173 14.04 0.87 2.19
C ARG A 173 13.52 -0.57 2.14
N HIS A 174 14.38 -1.55 1.85
CA HIS A 174 13.98 -2.95 1.71
C HIS A 174 13.24 -3.45 2.96
N ALA A 175 13.75 -3.16 4.15
CA ALA A 175 13.11 -3.57 5.39
C ALA A 175 11.68 -2.99 5.55
N SER A 176 11.44 -1.75 5.12
CA SER A 176 10.10 -1.14 5.15
C SER A 176 9.16 -1.78 4.13
N ILE A 177 9.66 -2.13 2.94
CA ILE A 177 8.89 -2.77 1.87
C ILE A 177 8.45 -4.18 2.29
N MET A 178 9.31 -4.93 2.97
CA MET A 178 9.06 -6.31 3.38
C MET A 178 8.09 -6.44 4.56
N LEU A 179 7.86 -5.39 5.37
CA LEU A 179 7.15 -5.47 6.65
C LEU A 179 5.80 -6.17 6.59
N SER A 180 4.96 -5.84 5.61
CA SER A 180 3.61 -6.43 5.50
C SER A 180 3.67 -7.93 5.25
N LEU A 181 4.51 -8.39 4.30
CA LEU A 181 4.69 -9.83 4.05
C LEU A 181 5.37 -10.53 5.22
N ASP A 182 6.39 -9.91 5.83
CA ASP A 182 7.08 -10.49 6.98
C ASP A 182 6.14 -10.64 8.19
N ALA A 183 5.21 -9.68 8.40
CA ALA A 183 4.21 -9.79 9.45
C ALA A 183 3.17 -10.86 9.13
N THR A 184 2.75 -10.97 7.87
CA THR A 184 1.77 -11.97 7.44
C THR A 184 2.33 -13.38 7.51
N VAL A 185 3.57 -13.60 7.06
CA VAL A 185 4.25 -14.91 7.18
C VAL A 185 4.41 -15.30 8.64
N GLU A 186 4.81 -14.37 9.50
CA GLU A 186 4.90 -14.66 10.95
C GLU A 186 3.52 -14.98 11.55
N ALA A 187 2.44 -14.33 11.11
CA ALA A 187 1.09 -14.66 11.55
C ALA A 187 0.70 -16.10 11.15
N ILE A 188 1.04 -16.51 9.92
CA ILE A 188 0.85 -17.88 9.44
C ILE A 188 1.67 -18.88 10.29
N GLU A 189 2.91 -18.55 10.60
CA GLU A 189 3.79 -19.40 11.42
C GLU A 189 3.27 -19.55 12.85
N GLN A 190 2.75 -18.48 13.45
CA GLN A 190 2.12 -18.52 14.78
C GLN A 190 0.83 -19.36 14.77
N TYR A 191 0.01 -19.25 13.73
CA TYR A 191 -1.19 -20.07 13.58
C TYR A 191 -0.87 -21.56 13.42
N GLN A 192 0.16 -21.89 12.66
CA GLN A 192 0.60 -23.28 12.44
C GLN A 192 1.38 -23.88 13.63
N ALA A 193 1.82 -23.05 14.58
CA ALA A 193 2.53 -23.54 15.75
C ALA A 193 1.59 -24.36 16.65
N PRO A 194 2.04 -25.50 17.16
CA PRO A 194 1.25 -26.26 18.12
C PRO A 194 1.00 -25.40 19.37
N PRO A 195 -0.18 -25.53 20.01
CA PRO A 195 -0.45 -24.82 21.26
C PRO A 195 0.65 -25.17 22.28
N LEU A 196 1.20 -24.15 22.92
CA LEU A 196 2.13 -24.34 24.02
C LEU A 196 1.40 -25.09 25.12
N GLY A 197 1.77 -26.37 25.33
CA GLY A 197 1.22 -27.25 26.34
C GLY A 197 1.52 -26.80 27.78
#